data_4c5a77bf5a9041a8c9a181c1ae5895fe
#
_entry.id   4c5a77bf5a9041a8c9a181c1ae5895fe
#
_cell.length_a   1.000
_cell.length_b   1.000
_cell.length_c   1.000
_cell.angle_alpha   90.00
_cell.angle_beta   90.00
_cell.angle_gamma   90.00
#
_symmetry.space_group_name_H-M   'P 1'
#
loop_
_entity.id
_entity.type
_entity.pdbx_description
1 polymer ?
#
loop_
_entity_poly.entity_id
_entity_poly.type
_entity_poly.pdbx_seq_one_letter_code
_entity_poly.pdbx_strand_id
1 'polypeptide(L)'
;MKMDYNKTYNKILTDEEFMEIKQHGSSAYPFQYYYDNLELFDFHCIEWHWHREFEFLYVESGQVTCGIGEKKIILSEGEAIFINSKILHQFYASSDGVIPNFVCMPEFIAPENSLIYKKYILPIISSNISFQCFRTNESWQEKIIQIMIKIIEIQEDEKIRELATLALLQNLWLIFYENVKISGKEEAQTVDAAAQKRVQLMMQYFRIDKNRLSF
;
A
#
# COMPACT_ATOMS: atom_id res chain seq x y z
N MET A 1 30.99 -0.79 5.93
CA MET A 1 30.29 -0.74 4.64
C MET A 1 30.64 0.58 3.99
N LYS A 2 31.37 0.57 2.86
CA LYS A 2 31.67 1.83 2.13
C LYS A 2 30.42 2.21 1.38
N MET A 3 29.87 3.38 1.68
CA MET A 3 28.81 3.98 0.85
C MET A 3 29.34 4.20 -0.55
N ASP A 4 28.68 3.64 -1.55
CA ASP A 4 28.95 3.89 -2.95
C ASP A 4 28.22 5.18 -3.34
N TYR A 5 28.94 6.30 -3.33
CA TYR A 5 28.40 7.64 -3.60
C TYR A 5 27.87 7.83 -5.05
N ASN A 6 28.02 6.83 -5.91
CA ASN A 6 27.54 6.87 -7.30
C ASN A 6 26.24 6.09 -7.51
N LYS A 7 25.67 5.44 -6.50
CA LYS A 7 24.41 4.69 -6.61
C LYS A 7 23.22 5.67 -6.50
N THR A 8 22.49 5.84 -7.59
CA THR A 8 21.21 6.58 -7.55
C THR A 8 20.15 5.66 -6.95
N TYR A 9 19.64 6.02 -5.77
CA TYR A 9 18.57 5.29 -5.13
C TYR A 9 17.20 5.76 -5.60
N ASN A 10 16.23 4.85 -5.59
CA ASN A 10 14.84 5.18 -5.82
C ASN A 10 14.31 6.03 -4.65
N LYS A 11 13.43 6.95 -4.98
CA LYS A 11 12.79 7.82 -3.98
C LYS A 11 11.36 8.13 -4.38
N ILE A 12 10.44 8.04 -3.43
CA ILE A 12 9.09 8.56 -3.59
C ILE A 12 9.10 10.06 -3.35
N LEU A 13 8.56 10.82 -4.30
CA LEU A 13 8.42 12.27 -4.19
C LEU A 13 7.07 12.61 -3.57
N THR A 14 7.11 13.41 -2.50
CA THR A 14 5.92 13.86 -1.77
C THR A 14 5.89 15.37 -1.64
N ASP A 15 4.69 15.93 -1.49
CA ASP A 15 4.49 17.31 -1.09
C ASP A 15 4.81 17.56 0.40
N GLU A 16 4.50 18.75 0.90
CA GLU A 16 4.73 19.14 2.29
C GLU A 16 3.84 18.36 3.28
N GLU A 17 2.73 17.81 2.83
CA GLU A 17 1.79 17.00 3.61
C GLU A 17 2.03 15.49 3.47
N PHE A 18 3.13 15.09 2.82
CA PHE A 18 3.48 13.69 2.50
C PHE A 18 2.55 13.00 1.50
N MET A 19 1.75 13.77 0.74
CA MET A 19 1.03 13.21 -0.38
C MET A 19 2.01 12.88 -1.52
N GLU A 20 1.94 11.67 -2.05
CA GLU A 20 2.75 11.31 -3.21
C GLU A 20 2.35 12.13 -4.43
N ILE A 21 3.34 12.75 -5.08
CA ILE A 21 3.11 13.63 -6.24
C ILE A 21 2.90 12.82 -7.52
N LYS A 22 3.42 11.59 -7.56
CA LYS A 22 3.34 10.71 -8.72
C LYS A 22 1.89 10.29 -8.97
N GLN A 23 1.46 10.42 -10.21
CA GLN A 23 0.18 9.86 -10.65
C GLN A 23 0.37 8.36 -10.94
N HIS A 24 -0.49 7.52 -10.35
CA HIS A 24 -0.51 6.08 -10.56
C HIS A 24 -1.47 5.72 -11.68
N GLY A 25 -0.94 5.06 -12.72
CA GLY A 25 -1.72 4.72 -13.89
C GLY A 25 -2.16 5.92 -14.71
N SER A 26 -3.32 5.83 -15.32
CA SER A 26 -3.94 6.89 -16.14
C SER A 26 -5.42 7.09 -15.81
N SER A 27 -6.02 8.16 -16.30
CA SER A 27 -7.48 8.38 -16.15
C SER A 27 -8.32 7.28 -16.82
N ALA A 28 -7.80 6.63 -17.86
CA ALA A 28 -8.47 5.53 -18.54
C ALA A 28 -8.22 4.16 -17.88
N TYR A 29 -7.09 4.02 -17.18
CA TYR A 29 -6.70 2.83 -16.46
C TYR A 29 -6.01 3.22 -15.15
N PRO A 30 -6.77 3.53 -14.08
CA PRO A 30 -6.26 4.05 -12.82
C PRO A 30 -5.77 2.91 -11.90
N PHE A 31 -4.79 2.18 -12.41
CA PHE A 31 -4.09 1.06 -11.79
C PHE A 31 -2.61 1.13 -12.14
N GLN A 32 -1.73 0.84 -11.19
CA GLN A 32 -0.31 0.75 -11.42
C GLN A 32 0.30 -0.38 -10.60
N TYR A 33 1.09 -1.19 -11.25
CA TYR A 33 1.93 -2.22 -10.66
C TYR A 33 3.36 -1.73 -10.47
N TYR A 34 3.98 -2.14 -9.36
CA TYR A 34 5.38 -1.91 -9.03
C TYR A 34 6.03 -3.20 -8.56
N TYR A 35 7.29 -3.37 -8.93
CA TYR A 35 8.16 -4.41 -8.42
C TYR A 35 9.30 -3.76 -7.65
N ASP A 36 9.09 -3.55 -6.37
CA ASP A 36 10.02 -2.81 -5.54
C ASP A 36 10.96 -3.75 -4.78
N ASN A 37 12.26 -3.51 -4.95
CA ASN A 37 13.31 -4.08 -4.13
C ASN A 37 13.82 -2.98 -3.19
N LEU A 38 13.63 -3.14 -1.88
CA LEU A 38 13.99 -2.13 -0.88
C LEU A 38 15.48 -1.82 -0.84
N GLU A 39 16.36 -2.71 -1.32
CA GLU A 39 17.79 -2.42 -1.48
C GLU A 39 18.07 -1.27 -2.44
N LEU A 40 17.15 -0.97 -3.35
CA LEU A 40 17.26 0.10 -4.33
C LEU A 40 16.76 1.45 -3.79
N PHE A 41 16.28 1.51 -2.57
CA PHE A 41 15.83 2.72 -1.88
C PHE A 41 16.83 3.18 -0.83
N ASP A 42 16.88 4.49 -0.56
CA ASP A 42 17.71 5.07 0.49
C ASP A 42 17.36 4.42 1.84
N PHE A 43 18.38 3.96 2.57
CA PHE A 43 18.24 3.29 3.87
C PHE A 43 17.32 2.05 3.83
N HIS A 44 17.14 1.41 2.68
CA HIS A 44 16.20 0.30 2.45
C HIS A 44 14.77 0.66 2.87
N CYS A 45 14.36 1.89 2.57
CA CYS A 45 13.13 2.47 3.06
C CYS A 45 12.37 3.22 1.96
N ILE A 46 11.11 2.86 1.77
CA ILE A 46 10.11 3.72 1.14
C ILE A 46 9.59 4.62 2.24
N GLU A 47 9.97 5.91 2.19
CA GLU A 47 9.68 6.88 3.23
C GLU A 47 8.16 7.12 3.42
N TRP A 48 7.79 7.76 4.51
CA TRP A 48 6.42 8.12 4.83
C TRP A 48 5.75 8.88 3.69
N HIS A 49 4.63 8.33 3.22
CA HIS A 49 3.78 8.92 2.18
C HIS A 49 2.34 8.44 2.34
N TRP A 50 1.44 9.10 1.64
CA TRP A 50 0.07 8.67 1.46
C TRP A 50 -0.41 9.04 0.05
N HIS A 51 -1.39 8.32 -0.46
CA HIS A 51 -2.03 8.54 -1.76
C HIS A 51 -3.53 8.22 -1.68
N ARG A 52 -4.25 8.48 -2.76
CA ARG A 52 -5.71 8.30 -2.83
C ARG A 52 -6.12 6.88 -3.17
N GLU A 53 -5.24 6.14 -3.75
CA GLU A 53 -5.43 4.77 -4.18
C GLU A 53 -5.55 3.83 -2.98
N PHE A 54 -6.16 2.68 -3.18
CA PHE A 54 -5.92 1.48 -2.39
C PHE A 54 -4.56 0.91 -2.75
N GLU A 55 -3.83 0.39 -1.78
CA GLU A 55 -2.60 -0.33 -2.02
C GLU A 55 -2.70 -1.78 -1.54
N PHE A 56 -2.16 -2.68 -2.34
CA PHE A 56 -2.00 -4.09 -2.05
C PHE A 56 -0.55 -4.46 -2.25
N LEU A 57 0.12 -4.88 -1.19
CA LEU A 57 1.53 -5.24 -1.17
C LEU A 57 1.69 -6.70 -0.75
N TYR A 58 2.51 -7.44 -1.48
CA TYR A 58 2.91 -8.81 -1.18
C TYR A 58 4.40 -8.86 -0.87
N VAL A 59 4.80 -9.61 0.15
CA VAL A 59 6.22 -9.85 0.46
C VAL A 59 6.67 -11.10 -0.28
N GLU A 60 7.38 -10.89 -1.40
CA GLU A 60 7.92 -11.97 -2.21
C GLU A 60 9.15 -12.60 -1.58
N SER A 61 9.99 -11.81 -0.92
CA SER A 61 11.15 -12.30 -0.17
C SER A 61 11.53 -11.38 0.97
N GLY A 62 12.14 -11.94 2.00
CA GLY A 62 12.64 -11.23 3.16
C GLY A 62 11.58 -10.95 4.23
N GLN A 63 11.89 -9.98 5.07
CA GLN A 63 10.99 -9.48 6.11
C GLN A 63 10.91 -7.96 6.02
N VAL A 64 9.68 -7.45 5.93
CA VAL A 64 9.40 -6.03 5.74
C VAL A 64 8.58 -5.50 6.90
N THR A 65 8.93 -4.32 7.39
CA THR A 65 8.14 -3.61 8.38
C THR A 65 7.33 -2.52 7.68
N CYS A 66 6.02 -2.57 7.83
CA CYS A 66 5.10 -1.51 7.43
C CYS A 66 4.81 -0.63 8.64
N GLY A 67 5.14 0.67 8.55
CA GLY A 67 4.72 1.69 9.51
C GLY A 67 3.40 2.29 9.07
N ILE A 68 2.38 2.30 9.94
CA ILE A 68 1.08 2.93 9.70
C ILE A 68 0.68 3.71 10.96
N GLY A 69 0.72 5.04 10.89
CA GLY A 69 0.62 5.87 12.08
C GLY A 69 1.69 5.48 13.11
N GLU A 70 1.30 5.19 14.34
CA GLU A 70 2.23 4.77 15.40
C GLU A 70 2.48 3.24 15.43
N LYS A 71 1.81 2.49 14.54
CA LYS A 71 1.93 1.03 14.49
C LYS A 71 3.09 0.59 13.60
N LYS A 72 3.73 -0.50 14.01
CA LYS A 72 4.74 -1.23 13.22
C LYS A 72 4.23 -2.64 12.99
N ILE A 73 3.99 -2.97 11.75
CA ILE A 73 3.48 -4.27 11.31
C ILE A 73 4.62 -4.99 10.61
N ILE A 74 5.00 -6.15 11.13
CA ILE A 74 6.02 -6.98 10.50
C ILE A 74 5.31 -7.97 9.59
N LEU A 75 5.76 -7.99 8.34
CA LEU A 75 5.31 -8.91 7.29
C LEU A 75 6.48 -9.79 6.88
N SER A 76 6.25 -11.08 6.84
CA SER A 76 7.22 -12.08 6.39
C SER A 76 6.94 -12.50 4.95
N GLU A 77 7.89 -13.16 4.33
CA GLU A 77 7.73 -13.79 3.03
C GLU A 77 6.43 -14.62 2.96
N GLY A 78 5.66 -14.45 1.90
CA GLY A 78 4.36 -15.07 1.70
C GLY A 78 3.17 -14.34 2.34
N GLU A 79 3.40 -13.29 3.13
CA GLU A 79 2.36 -12.45 3.71
C GLU A 79 2.07 -11.22 2.83
N ALA A 80 0.90 -10.62 3.01
CA ALA A 80 0.49 -9.45 2.26
C ALA A 80 -0.27 -8.46 3.15
N ILE A 81 -0.43 -7.23 2.65
CA ILE A 81 -1.19 -6.18 3.32
C ILE A 81 -2.01 -5.38 2.30
N PHE A 82 -3.22 -5.03 2.71
CA PHE A 82 -4.04 -3.99 2.10
C PHE A 82 -3.89 -2.71 2.93
N ILE A 83 -3.70 -1.57 2.28
CA ILE A 83 -3.73 -0.24 2.89
C ILE A 83 -4.85 0.56 2.24
N ASN A 84 -5.70 1.14 3.09
CA ASN A 84 -6.84 1.92 2.64
C ASN A 84 -6.40 3.29 2.10
N SER A 85 -7.29 3.91 1.32
CA SER A 85 -7.08 5.25 0.75
C SER A 85 -6.71 6.29 1.81
N LYS A 86 -5.73 7.14 1.51
CA LYS A 86 -5.28 8.27 2.33
C LYS A 86 -4.67 7.89 3.68
N ILE A 87 -4.23 6.66 3.85
CA ILE A 87 -3.52 6.23 5.05
C ILE A 87 -2.03 6.54 4.90
N LEU A 88 -1.48 7.27 5.88
CA LEU A 88 -0.06 7.55 5.95
C LEU A 88 0.72 6.29 6.32
N HIS A 89 1.66 5.88 5.49
CA HIS A 89 2.42 4.64 5.65
C HIS A 89 3.85 4.76 5.13
N GLN A 90 4.68 3.78 5.51
CA GLN A 90 6.05 3.58 5.02
C GLN A 90 6.38 2.09 5.01
N PHE A 91 7.41 1.71 4.23
CA PHE A 91 7.95 0.35 4.23
C PHE A 91 9.46 0.38 4.42
N TYR A 92 10.01 -0.50 5.24
CA TYR A 92 11.45 -0.65 5.39
C TYR A 92 11.82 -2.10 5.72
N ALA A 93 13.05 -2.46 5.36
CA ALA A 93 13.63 -3.75 5.67
C ALA A 93 15.02 -3.59 6.30
N SER A 94 15.40 -4.52 7.15
CA SER A 94 16.75 -4.56 7.73
C SER A 94 17.77 -5.20 6.77
N SER A 95 17.30 -5.97 5.82
CA SER A 95 18.04 -6.65 4.76
C SER A 95 17.19 -6.65 3.49
N ASP A 96 17.46 -7.56 2.59
CA ASP A 96 16.73 -7.74 1.33
C ASP A 96 15.22 -7.86 1.56
N GLY A 97 14.46 -7.02 0.91
CA GLY A 97 13.00 -7.05 0.94
C GLY A 97 12.47 -6.77 -0.46
N VAL A 98 11.83 -7.77 -1.06
CA VAL A 98 11.18 -7.63 -2.37
C VAL A 98 9.67 -7.61 -2.15
N ILE A 99 9.06 -6.51 -2.58
CA ILE A 99 7.66 -6.19 -2.30
C ILE A 99 6.91 -5.78 -3.58
N PRO A 100 6.60 -6.73 -4.47
CA PRO A 100 5.68 -6.44 -5.56
C PRO A 100 4.36 -5.92 -4.98
N ASN A 101 3.91 -4.80 -5.52
CA ASN A 101 2.70 -4.12 -5.05
C ASN A 101 1.92 -3.54 -6.21
N PHE A 102 0.67 -3.26 -5.97
CA PHE A 102 -0.15 -2.51 -6.91
C PHE A 102 -1.07 -1.54 -6.18
N VAL A 103 -1.24 -0.40 -6.82
CA VAL A 103 -2.16 0.64 -6.37
C VAL A 103 -3.27 0.84 -7.38
N CYS A 104 -4.48 1.07 -6.91
CA CYS A 104 -5.61 1.35 -7.78
C CYS A 104 -6.57 2.36 -7.16
N MET A 105 -7.10 3.27 -7.99
CA MET A 105 -8.20 4.11 -7.54
C MET A 105 -9.42 3.23 -7.18
N PRO A 106 -10.13 3.53 -6.11
CA PRO A 106 -11.36 2.80 -5.76
C PRO A 106 -12.37 2.72 -6.91
N GLU A 107 -12.44 3.75 -7.75
CA GLU A 107 -13.30 3.85 -8.92
C GLU A 107 -12.94 2.87 -10.04
N PHE A 108 -11.73 2.30 -10.00
CA PHE A 108 -11.33 1.25 -10.93
C PHE A 108 -12.08 -0.06 -10.68
N ILE A 109 -12.40 -0.36 -9.42
CA ILE A 109 -13.20 -1.56 -9.05
C ILE A 109 -14.64 -1.38 -9.53
N ALA A 110 -15.21 -0.21 -9.34
CA ALA A 110 -16.54 0.17 -9.84
C ALA A 110 -16.70 1.70 -9.87
N PRO A 111 -17.38 2.29 -10.89
CA PRO A 111 -17.60 3.73 -10.97
C PRO A 111 -18.31 4.29 -9.74
N GLU A 112 -17.92 5.49 -9.27
CA GLU A 112 -18.48 6.15 -8.06
C GLU A 112 -20.01 6.30 -8.08
N ASN A 113 -20.59 6.53 -9.25
CA ASN A 113 -22.05 6.68 -9.38
C ASN A 113 -22.80 5.35 -9.37
N SER A 114 -22.09 4.20 -9.39
CA SER A 114 -22.69 2.87 -9.44
C SER A 114 -23.23 2.44 -8.08
N LEU A 115 -24.21 1.50 -8.10
CA LEU A 115 -24.68 0.85 -6.88
C LEU A 115 -23.58 0.04 -6.20
N ILE A 116 -22.68 -0.57 -6.99
CA ILE A 116 -21.56 -1.40 -6.49
C ILE A 116 -20.63 -0.54 -5.65
N TYR A 117 -20.21 0.63 -6.14
CA TYR A 117 -19.34 1.54 -5.40
C TYR A 117 -19.99 1.96 -4.08
N LYS A 118 -21.23 2.49 -4.14
CA LYS A 118 -21.93 3.00 -2.96
C LYS A 118 -22.17 1.95 -1.89
N LYS A 119 -22.39 0.69 -2.31
CA LYS A 119 -22.76 -0.39 -1.37
C LYS A 119 -21.55 -1.17 -0.86
N TYR A 120 -20.47 -1.33 -1.66
CA TYR A 120 -19.41 -2.25 -1.35
C TYR A 120 -18.00 -1.63 -1.27
N ILE A 121 -17.80 -0.43 -1.84
CA ILE A 121 -16.49 0.25 -1.84
C ILE A 121 -16.48 1.41 -0.85
N LEU A 122 -17.43 2.32 -0.97
CA LEU A 122 -17.53 3.50 -0.10
C LEU A 122 -17.57 3.16 1.40
N PRO A 123 -18.25 2.09 1.87
CA PRO A 123 -18.20 1.71 3.29
C PRO A 123 -16.81 1.33 3.78
N ILE A 124 -15.96 0.73 2.96
CA ILE A 124 -14.55 0.44 3.31
C ILE A 124 -13.74 1.72 3.40
N ILE A 125 -13.85 2.60 2.38
CA ILE A 125 -13.14 3.91 2.38
C ILE A 125 -13.49 4.72 3.63
N SER A 126 -14.77 4.70 4.03
CA SER A 126 -15.29 5.47 5.16
C SER A 126 -15.20 4.74 6.50
N SER A 127 -14.69 3.52 6.52
CA SER A 127 -14.58 2.71 7.74
C SER A 127 -13.35 3.09 8.57
N ASN A 128 -13.26 2.50 9.75
CA ASN A 128 -12.07 2.59 10.59
C ASN A 128 -10.94 1.65 10.14
N ILE A 129 -11.13 0.88 9.07
CA ILE A 129 -10.12 -0.05 8.58
C ILE A 129 -9.03 0.75 7.85
N SER A 130 -7.91 0.96 8.52
CA SER A 130 -6.74 1.61 7.92
C SER A 130 -5.93 0.64 7.08
N PHE A 131 -5.87 -0.62 7.48
CA PHE A 131 -5.14 -1.69 6.80
C PHE A 131 -5.70 -3.06 7.17
N GLN A 132 -5.38 -4.09 6.38
CA GLN A 132 -5.65 -5.49 6.66
C GLN A 132 -4.44 -6.33 6.25
N CYS A 133 -3.87 -7.08 7.19
CA CYS A 133 -2.85 -8.08 6.89
C CYS A 133 -3.51 -9.36 6.38
N PHE A 134 -2.87 -10.01 5.42
CA PHE A 134 -3.27 -11.31 4.91
C PHE A 134 -2.18 -12.33 5.20
N ARG A 135 -2.58 -13.43 5.84
CA ARG A 135 -1.72 -14.53 6.25
C ARG A 135 -2.31 -15.86 5.82
N THR A 136 -1.48 -16.88 5.69
CA THR A 136 -1.91 -18.21 5.22
C THR A 136 -2.64 -19.05 6.27
N ASN A 137 -2.78 -18.55 7.48
CA ASN A 137 -3.48 -19.24 8.57
C ASN A 137 -5.03 -19.21 8.46
N GLU A 138 -5.57 -18.36 7.60
CA GLU A 138 -7.01 -18.25 7.32
C GLU A 138 -7.28 -18.44 5.83
N SER A 139 -8.18 -19.34 5.48
CA SER A 139 -8.46 -19.74 4.09
C SER A 139 -8.86 -18.58 3.16
N TRP A 140 -9.59 -17.58 3.68
CA TRP A 140 -9.97 -16.43 2.86
C TRP A 140 -8.80 -15.48 2.61
N GLN A 141 -7.90 -15.34 3.57
CA GLN A 141 -6.69 -14.51 3.43
C GLN A 141 -5.72 -15.16 2.45
N GLU A 142 -5.52 -16.47 2.53
CA GLU A 142 -4.73 -17.23 1.57
C GLU A 142 -5.26 -17.07 0.14
N LYS A 143 -6.58 -17.11 -0.05
CA LYS A 143 -7.20 -16.87 -1.38
C LYS A 143 -6.91 -15.46 -1.90
N ILE A 144 -6.94 -14.45 -1.03
CA ILE A 144 -6.57 -13.08 -1.42
C ILE A 144 -5.12 -13.03 -1.87
N ILE A 145 -4.18 -13.59 -1.10
CA ILE A 145 -2.77 -13.66 -1.46
C ILE A 145 -2.59 -14.31 -2.85
N GLN A 146 -3.25 -15.44 -3.10
CA GLN A 146 -3.16 -16.11 -4.39
C GLN A 146 -3.73 -15.28 -5.55
N ILE A 147 -4.79 -14.49 -5.31
CA ILE A 147 -5.30 -13.56 -6.33
C ILE A 147 -4.33 -12.42 -6.56
N MET A 148 -3.71 -11.88 -5.49
CA MET A 148 -2.68 -10.84 -5.62
C MET A 148 -1.50 -11.34 -6.47
N ILE A 149 -1.00 -12.55 -6.22
CA ILE A 149 0.06 -13.16 -7.02
C ILE A 149 -0.36 -13.25 -8.50
N LYS A 150 -1.59 -13.69 -8.80
CA LYS A 150 -2.11 -13.72 -10.17
C LYS A 150 -2.20 -12.33 -10.81
N ILE A 151 -2.57 -11.31 -10.03
CA ILE A 151 -2.58 -9.92 -10.53
C ILE A 151 -1.16 -9.47 -10.87
N ILE A 152 -0.17 -9.85 -10.07
CA ILE A 152 1.25 -9.56 -10.31
C ILE A 152 1.73 -10.26 -11.58
N GLU A 153 1.48 -11.56 -11.69
CA GLU A 153 1.92 -12.38 -12.84
C GLU A 153 1.31 -11.91 -14.16
N ILE A 154 0.02 -11.52 -14.17
CA ILE A 154 -0.68 -11.11 -15.40
C ILE A 154 -0.14 -9.79 -15.98
N GLN A 155 0.65 -9.02 -15.23
CA GLN A 155 1.20 -7.76 -15.74
C GLN A 155 2.17 -7.96 -16.92
N GLU A 156 2.72 -9.15 -17.06
CA GLU A 156 3.59 -9.53 -18.19
C GLU A 156 2.79 -9.85 -19.48
N ASP A 157 1.47 -10.09 -19.39
CA ASP A 157 0.62 -10.40 -20.55
C ASP A 157 -0.03 -9.15 -21.14
N GLU A 158 0.66 -8.51 -22.10
CA GLU A 158 0.17 -7.28 -22.74
C GLU A 158 -1.19 -7.43 -23.48
N LYS A 159 -1.67 -8.65 -23.73
CA LYS A 159 -2.90 -8.85 -24.51
C LYS A 159 -4.16 -8.72 -23.69
N ILE A 160 -4.11 -9.16 -22.42
CA ILE A 160 -5.31 -9.28 -21.59
C ILE A 160 -5.14 -8.66 -20.19
N ARG A 161 -3.96 -8.12 -19.86
CA ARG A 161 -3.65 -7.68 -18.48
C ARG A 161 -4.68 -6.71 -17.92
N GLU A 162 -5.15 -5.73 -18.71
CA GLU A 162 -6.07 -4.73 -18.22
C GLU A 162 -7.43 -5.35 -17.81
N LEU A 163 -7.99 -6.20 -18.65
CA LEU A 163 -9.26 -6.88 -18.37
C LEU A 163 -9.11 -7.93 -17.28
N ALA A 164 -8.04 -8.72 -17.34
CA ALA A 164 -7.77 -9.76 -16.35
C ALA A 164 -7.49 -9.15 -14.96
N THR A 165 -6.72 -8.07 -14.88
CA THR A 165 -6.48 -7.34 -13.64
C THR A 165 -7.79 -6.86 -13.02
N LEU A 166 -8.67 -6.23 -13.79
CA LEU A 166 -9.97 -5.76 -13.28
C LEU A 166 -10.83 -6.92 -12.76
N ALA A 167 -10.91 -8.02 -13.51
CA ALA A 167 -11.69 -9.18 -13.10
C ALA A 167 -11.15 -9.84 -11.81
N LEU A 168 -9.82 -9.99 -11.72
CA LEU A 168 -9.16 -10.51 -10.52
C LEU A 168 -9.33 -9.57 -9.32
N LEU A 169 -9.20 -8.28 -9.52
CA LEU A 169 -9.37 -7.27 -8.47
C LEU A 169 -10.80 -7.25 -7.93
N GLN A 170 -11.81 -7.37 -8.81
CA GLN A 170 -13.22 -7.50 -8.38
C GLN A 170 -13.47 -8.79 -7.58
N ASN A 171 -12.86 -9.90 -7.98
CA ASN A 171 -12.93 -11.15 -7.21
C ASN A 171 -12.23 -11.03 -5.85
N LEU A 172 -11.04 -10.42 -5.81
CA LEU A 172 -10.33 -10.11 -4.56
C LEU A 172 -11.21 -9.27 -3.65
N TRP A 173 -11.81 -8.20 -4.19
CA TRP A 173 -12.66 -7.28 -3.44
C TRP A 173 -13.90 -7.94 -2.86
N LEU A 174 -14.52 -8.85 -3.62
CA LEU A 174 -15.66 -9.65 -3.14
C LEU A 174 -15.26 -10.45 -1.90
N ILE A 175 -14.17 -11.22 -1.97
CA ILE A 175 -13.69 -12.04 -0.84
C ILE A 175 -13.32 -11.14 0.35
N PHE A 176 -12.65 -10.02 0.10
CA PHE A 176 -12.27 -9.05 1.11
C PHE A 176 -13.50 -8.50 1.84
N TYR A 177 -14.48 -8.00 1.09
CA TYR A 177 -15.70 -7.40 1.65
C TYR A 177 -16.53 -8.38 2.46
N GLU A 178 -16.62 -9.64 2.05
CA GLU A 178 -17.38 -10.68 2.76
C GLU A 178 -16.75 -11.05 4.11
N ASN A 179 -15.45 -10.89 4.26
CA ASN A 179 -14.71 -11.37 5.43
C ASN A 179 -14.21 -10.25 6.35
N VAL A 180 -13.99 -9.05 5.81
CA VAL A 180 -13.53 -7.93 6.61
C VAL A 180 -14.66 -7.41 7.50
N LYS A 181 -14.37 -7.24 8.79
CA LYS A 181 -15.35 -6.76 9.77
C LYS A 181 -15.38 -5.23 9.77
N ILE A 182 -16.29 -4.63 9.01
CA ILE A 182 -16.45 -3.16 8.93
C ILE A 182 -16.91 -2.54 10.26
N SER A 183 -17.59 -3.32 11.10
CA SER A 183 -18.17 -2.87 12.37
C SER A 183 -17.68 -3.74 13.53
N GLY A 184 -16.40 -3.79 13.76
CA GLY A 184 -15.88 -4.58 14.87
C GLY A 184 -14.82 -3.81 15.63
N LYS A 185 -14.86 -3.92 16.96
CA LYS A 185 -13.90 -3.40 17.92
C LYS A 185 -12.53 -4.08 17.82
N GLU A 186 -12.09 -4.45 16.65
CA GLU A 186 -10.71 -4.87 16.46
C GLU A 186 -9.84 -3.63 16.29
N GLU A 187 -9.45 -3.03 17.43
CA GLU A 187 -8.48 -1.93 17.53
C GLU A 187 -7.17 -2.21 16.79
N ALA A 188 -6.95 -3.47 16.41
CA ALA A 188 -5.72 -3.91 15.76
C ALA A 188 -5.50 -3.32 14.34
N GLN A 189 -6.57 -3.01 13.59
CA GLN A 189 -6.49 -2.58 12.19
C GLN A 189 -6.82 -1.10 11.96
N THR A 190 -7.03 -0.36 13.04
CA THR A 190 -7.37 1.05 12.96
C THR A 190 -6.18 1.93 13.37
N VAL A 191 -6.02 3.03 12.66
CA VAL A 191 -5.16 4.14 13.08
C VAL A 191 -6.05 5.37 13.11
N ASP A 192 -6.16 6.02 14.26
CA ASP A 192 -7.00 7.20 14.36
C ASP A 192 -6.38 8.40 13.63
N ALA A 193 -7.20 9.35 13.19
CA ALA A 193 -6.76 10.54 12.46
C ALA A 193 -5.77 11.39 13.31
N ALA A 194 -5.88 11.36 14.63
CA ALA A 194 -4.97 12.07 15.51
C ALA A 194 -3.59 11.40 15.54
N ALA A 195 -3.51 10.06 15.50
CA ALA A 195 -2.26 9.34 15.39
C ALA A 195 -1.56 9.62 14.04
N GLN A 196 -2.29 9.60 12.93
CA GLN A 196 -1.73 9.99 11.63
C GLN A 196 -1.22 11.43 11.64
N LYS A 197 -2.01 12.36 12.20
CA LYS A 197 -1.59 13.78 12.30
C LYS A 197 -0.36 13.96 13.17
N ARG A 198 -0.23 13.24 14.30
CA ARG A 198 0.99 13.28 15.14
C ARG A 198 2.23 12.85 14.36
N VAL A 199 2.15 11.74 13.61
CA VAL A 199 3.26 11.27 12.77
C VAL A 199 3.60 12.30 11.70
N GLN A 200 2.62 12.86 11.00
CA GLN A 200 2.85 13.93 10.03
C GLN A 200 3.58 15.12 10.63
N LEU A 201 3.12 15.65 11.76
CA LEU A 201 3.73 16.80 12.44
C LEU A 201 5.17 16.48 12.87
N MET A 202 5.42 15.31 13.41
CA MET A 202 6.75 14.86 13.80
C MET A 202 7.69 14.81 12.59
N MET A 203 7.24 14.24 11.47
CA MET A 203 8.04 14.16 10.25
C MET A 203 8.28 15.52 9.59
N GLN A 204 7.30 16.44 9.63
CA GLN A 204 7.48 17.82 9.18
C GLN A 204 8.55 18.52 10.01
N TYR A 205 8.54 18.35 11.32
CA TYR A 205 9.57 18.92 12.20
C TYR A 205 10.97 18.43 11.85
N PHE A 206 11.16 17.12 11.65
CA PHE A 206 12.44 16.56 11.22
C PHE A 206 12.88 17.04 9.84
N ARG A 207 11.95 17.22 8.90
CA ARG A 207 12.25 17.75 7.56
C ARG A 207 12.75 19.19 7.62
N ILE A 208 12.16 20.04 8.47
CA ILE A 208 12.58 21.42 8.69
C ILE A 208 13.98 21.47 9.32
N ASP A 209 14.26 20.62 10.29
CA ASP A 209 15.55 20.57 10.99
C ASP A 209 16.69 20.09 10.06
N LYS A 210 16.42 19.11 9.20
CA LYS A 210 17.36 18.63 8.20
C LYS A 210 17.74 19.72 7.19
N ASN A 211 16.79 20.55 6.79
CA ASN A 211 17.02 21.69 5.88
C ASN A 211 17.77 22.86 6.57
N ARG A 212 17.74 22.97 7.89
CA ARG A 212 18.51 23.96 8.67
C ARG A 212 19.96 23.56 8.90
N LEU A 213 20.28 22.26 8.86
CA LEU A 213 21.63 21.74 9.07
C LEU A 213 22.45 21.60 7.77
N SER A 214 21.86 21.90 6.62
CA SER A 214 22.48 21.82 5.28
C SER A 214 22.98 23.20 4.76
N PHE A 215 23.27 24.17 5.64
CA PHE A 215 23.94 25.46 5.34
C PHE A 215 25.30 25.55 6.00
#